data_501e99f44730daeda9c3498ccaa6b25d
#
_entry.id   501e99f44730daeda9c3498ccaa6b25d
#
_cell.length_a   1.000
_cell.length_b   1.000
_cell.length_c   1.000
_cell.angle_alpha   90.00
_cell.angle_beta   90.00
_cell.angle_gamma   90.00
#
_symmetry.space_group_name_H-M   'P 1'
#
loop_
_entity.id
_entity.type
_entity.pdbx_description
1 polymer ?
#
loop_
_entity_poly.entity_id
_entity_poly.type
_entity_poly.pdbx_seq_one_letter_code
_entity_poly.pdbx_strand_id
1 'polypeptide(L)'
;GGDAYQRMWFCTADGSVFKPLYKETPLDWVTHETFVTKDYVYFNILGFQPRLRKQVSGIARINLRTDDVELVGQVELDKDRKAIEGQLTGRGFWHCNASRDNRWAAGDTFGGNVWLINVQTGQRHWLVSDTKMKPDHAHPSFSPDGTKVLFQSGHFTNGKRLNLMMVDITSFNN
;
A
#
# COMPACT_ATOMS: atom_id res chain seq x y z
N GLY A 1 14.63 -1.44 -9.31
CA GLY A 1 14.32 -0.29 -9.91
C GLY A 1 14.86 0.04 -11.25
N GLY A 2 15.85 0.13 -11.78
CA GLY A 2 16.31 0.53 -13.12
C GLY A 2 15.94 1.97 -13.50
N ASP A 3 16.47 2.40 -14.61
CA ASP A 3 16.34 3.76 -15.13
C ASP A 3 15.00 4.04 -15.86
N ALA A 4 13.96 3.27 -15.53
CA ALA A 4 12.65 3.46 -16.13
C ALA A 4 11.94 4.64 -15.46
N TYR A 5 11.79 5.74 -16.20
CA TYR A 5 11.12 6.95 -15.74
C TYR A 5 9.58 6.86 -15.77
N GLN A 6 9.02 5.83 -16.39
CA GLN A 6 7.59 5.64 -16.49
C GLN A 6 7.27 4.16 -16.40
N ARG A 7 6.71 3.73 -15.29
CA ARG A 7 6.44 2.32 -15.01
C ARG A 7 4.96 1.99 -15.08
N MET A 8 4.11 2.91 -14.68
CA MET A 8 2.67 2.68 -14.62
C MET A 8 1.98 3.20 -15.87
N TRP A 9 1.44 2.29 -16.66
CA TRP A 9 0.71 2.57 -17.90
C TRP A 9 -0.70 2.04 -17.81
N PHE A 10 -1.62 2.73 -18.45
CA PHE A 10 -3.01 2.34 -18.59
C PHE A 10 -3.31 2.07 -20.07
N CYS A 11 -4.03 0.98 -20.33
CA CYS A 11 -4.63 0.73 -21.64
C CYS A 11 -6.04 0.15 -21.49
N THR A 12 -6.92 0.49 -22.41
CA THR A 12 -8.23 -0.14 -22.52
C THR A 12 -8.08 -1.52 -23.18
N ALA A 13 -9.03 -2.41 -22.91
CA ALA A 13 -9.00 -3.77 -23.46
C ALA A 13 -9.04 -3.82 -24.98
N ASP A 14 -9.65 -2.82 -25.62
CA ASP A 14 -9.71 -2.67 -27.08
C ASP A 14 -8.48 -1.91 -27.65
N GLY A 15 -7.56 -1.46 -26.80
CA GLY A 15 -6.39 -0.71 -27.20
C GLY A 15 -6.64 0.72 -27.67
N SER A 16 -7.87 1.23 -27.56
CA SER A 16 -8.22 2.58 -28.01
C SER A 16 -7.57 3.69 -27.17
N VAL A 17 -7.22 3.40 -25.92
CA VAL A 17 -6.51 4.29 -25.02
C VAL A 17 -5.24 3.62 -24.53
N PHE A 18 -4.12 4.32 -24.65
CA PHE A 18 -2.83 3.93 -24.09
C PHE A 18 -2.11 5.17 -23.61
N LYS A 19 -1.93 5.29 -22.28
CA LYS A 19 -1.31 6.47 -21.68
C LYS A 19 -0.55 6.13 -20.40
N PRO A 20 0.45 6.95 -20.00
CA PRO A 20 0.94 6.90 -18.62
C PRO A 20 -0.22 7.09 -17.66
N LEU A 21 -0.36 6.21 -16.67
CA LEU A 21 -1.40 6.34 -15.66
C LEU A 21 -0.99 7.37 -14.60
N TYR A 22 0.21 7.21 -14.06
CA TYR A 22 0.81 8.16 -13.13
C TYR A 22 2.05 8.75 -13.78
N LYS A 23 2.13 10.09 -13.83
CA LYS A 23 3.30 10.78 -14.42
C LYS A 23 4.45 10.74 -13.43
N GLU A 24 5.28 9.72 -13.54
CA GLU A 24 6.43 9.51 -12.67
C GLU A 24 7.55 10.55 -12.95
N THR A 25 8.19 10.97 -11.87
CA THR A 25 9.47 11.67 -11.95
C THR A 25 10.63 10.70 -11.73
N PRO A 26 11.87 11.05 -12.10
CA PRO A 26 13.04 10.20 -11.84
C PRO A 26 13.24 9.84 -10.36
N LEU A 27 12.51 10.50 -9.47
CA LEU A 27 12.61 10.36 -8.02
C LEU A 27 11.52 9.49 -7.43
N ASP A 28 10.50 9.15 -8.22
CA ASP A 28 9.41 8.28 -7.81
C ASP A 28 9.78 6.81 -8.05
N TRP A 29 9.38 5.97 -7.13
CA TRP A 29 9.31 4.54 -7.36
C TRP A 29 7.91 4.08 -6.99
N VAL A 30 7.08 3.88 -8.00
CA VAL A 30 5.73 3.34 -7.85
C VAL A 30 5.75 1.82 -8.06
N THR A 31 4.89 1.13 -7.32
CA THR A 31 4.81 -0.34 -7.36
C THR A 31 3.52 -0.84 -6.72
N HIS A 32 3.23 -2.13 -6.92
CA HIS A 32 2.11 -2.86 -6.32
C HIS A 32 0.76 -2.23 -6.64
N GLU A 33 0.57 -1.96 -7.95
CA GLU A 33 -0.65 -1.39 -8.49
C GLU A 33 -1.79 -2.41 -8.41
N THR A 34 -2.95 -1.96 -7.96
CA THR A 34 -4.15 -2.79 -7.89
C THR A 34 -5.40 -2.03 -8.32
N PHE A 35 -6.18 -2.63 -9.22
CA PHE A 35 -7.53 -2.16 -9.51
C PHE A 35 -8.44 -2.51 -8.34
N VAL A 36 -9.07 -1.50 -7.75
CA VAL A 36 -10.02 -1.69 -6.66
C VAL A 36 -11.45 -1.56 -7.16
N THR A 37 -11.69 -0.55 -7.99
CA THR A 37 -12.96 -0.32 -8.66
C THR A 37 -12.73 -0.01 -10.14
N LYS A 38 -13.80 0.17 -10.89
CA LYS A 38 -13.71 0.65 -12.29
C LYS A 38 -13.12 2.07 -12.40
N ASP A 39 -13.10 2.83 -11.31
CA ASP A 39 -12.70 4.23 -11.29
C ASP A 39 -11.38 4.50 -10.56
N TYR A 40 -10.88 3.52 -9.77
CA TYR A 40 -9.69 3.73 -8.95
C TYR A 40 -8.65 2.62 -9.05
N VAL A 41 -7.41 3.02 -9.23
CA VAL A 41 -6.21 2.20 -9.03
C VAL A 41 -5.48 2.70 -7.80
N TYR A 42 -5.12 1.77 -6.91
CA TYR A 42 -4.28 2.03 -5.74
C TYR A 42 -2.86 1.54 -6.01
N PHE A 43 -1.88 2.20 -5.45
CA PHE A 43 -0.47 1.86 -5.63
C PHE A 43 0.38 2.41 -4.49
N ASN A 44 1.60 1.90 -4.37
CA ASN A 44 2.57 2.40 -3.40
C ASN A 44 3.58 3.33 -4.08
N ILE A 45 3.88 4.45 -3.41
CA ILE A 45 5.00 5.33 -3.76
C ILE A 45 6.10 5.11 -2.72
N LEU A 46 7.27 4.70 -3.18
CA LEU A 46 8.41 4.37 -2.34
C LEU A 46 9.51 5.40 -2.48
N GLY A 47 10.11 5.78 -1.35
CA GLY A 47 11.18 6.75 -1.30
C GLY A 47 12.58 6.12 -1.39
N PHE A 48 13.00 5.61 -2.55
CA PHE A 48 14.34 5.01 -2.73
C PHE A 48 15.42 6.00 -3.10
N GLN A 49 15.06 7.11 -3.72
CA GLN A 49 16.02 8.12 -4.11
C GLN A 49 16.50 8.93 -2.90
N PRO A 50 17.74 9.43 -2.91
CA PRO A 50 18.27 10.20 -1.77
C PRO A 50 17.37 11.35 -1.33
N ARG A 51 16.70 12.01 -2.28
CA ARG A 51 15.73 13.08 -2.01
C ARG A 51 14.46 12.57 -1.37
N LEU A 52 14.00 11.37 -1.74
CA LEU A 52 12.79 10.73 -1.20
C LEU A 52 13.05 9.90 0.05
N ARG A 53 14.32 9.59 0.36
CA ARG A 53 14.69 8.88 1.60
C ARG A 53 14.25 9.59 2.88
N LYS A 54 13.88 10.86 2.78
CA LYS A 54 13.29 11.63 3.87
C LYS A 54 11.78 11.53 3.92
N GLN A 55 11.16 10.85 2.96
CA GLN A 55 9.72 10.62 2.89
C GLN A 55 9.42 9.17 3.19
N VAL A 56 8.35 8.95 3.93
CA VAL A 56 7.85 7.60 4.18
C VAL A 56 7.07 7.16 2.95
N SER A 57 7.28 5.92 2.50
CA SER A 57 6.46 5.35 1.44
C SER A 57 4.99 5.37 1.83
N GLY A 58 4.14 5.75 0.90
CA GLY A 58 2.71 5.92 1.10
C GLY A 58 1.87 5.09 0.16
N ILE A 59 0.60 4.93 0.51
CA ILE A 59 -0.44 4.42 -0.37
C ILE A 59 -1.07 5.62 -1.06
N ALA A 60 -1.10 5.59 -2.38
CA ALA A 60 -1.79 6.55 -3.21
C ALA A 60 -2.90 5.87 -4.01
N ARG A 61 -3.83 6.66 -4.51
CA ARG A 61 -4.81 6.22 -5.51
C ARG A 61 -4.90 7.22 -6.64
N ILE A 62 -5.26 6.74 -7.81
CA ILE A 62 -5.56 7.58 -8.97
C ILE A 62 -6.98 7.32 -9.44
N ASN A 63 -7.70 8.40 -9.72
CA ASN A 63 -9.01 8.35 -10.35
C ASN A 63 -8.84 8.23 -11.87
N LEU A 64 -9.31 7.13 -12.45
CA LEU A 64 -9.16 6.84 -13.89
C LEU A 64 -9.97 7.77 -14.81
N ARG A 65 -10.92 8.51 -14.27
CA ARG A 65 -11.75 9.46 -15.04
C ARG A 65 -11.17 10.85 -15.10
N THR A 66 -10.52 11.28 -14.01
CA THR A 66 -10.01 12.66 -13.87
C THR A 66 -8.50 12.74 -13.88
N ASP A 67 -7.81 11.60 -13.78
CA ASP A 67 -6.36 11.48 -13.58
C ASP A 67 -5.86 12.11 -12.26
N ASP A 68 -6.77 12.43 -11.33
CA ASP A 68 -6.41 12.98 -10.03
C ASP A 68 -5.71 11.94 -9.17
N VAL A 69 -4.61 12.32 -8.57
CA VAL A 69 -3.83 11.49 -7.64
C VAL A 69 -4.00 11.99 -6.22
N GLU A 70 -4.36 11.09 -5.32
CA GLU A 70 -4.53 11.37 -3.89
C GLU A 70 -3.62 10.47 -3.06
N LEU A 71 -2.99 11.05 -2.05
CA LEU A 71 -2.29 10.29 -1.02
C LEU A 71 -3.31 9.79 0.01
N VAL A 72 -3.50 8.48 0.07
CA VAL A 72 -4.46 7.84 0.98
C VAL A 72 -3.92 7.76 2.39
N GLY A 73 -2.64 7.47 2.56
CA GLY A 73 -2.01 7.44 3.85
C GLY A 73 -0.54 7.09 3.83
N GLN A 74 0.14 7.51 4.91
CA GLN A 74 1.53 7.21 5.18
C GLN A 74 1.65 6.69 6.61
N VAL A 75 2.66 5.87 6.89
CA VAL A 75 3.03 5.55 8.28
C VAL A 75 3.62 6.79 8.91
N GLU A 76 3.22 7.11 10.14
CA GLU A 76 3.82 8.23 10.86
C GLU A 76 5.31 8.01 11.09
N LEU A 77 6.06 9.08 10.90
CA LEU A 77 7.45 9.12 11.31
C LEU A 77 7.49 9.17 12.84
N ASP A 78 8.23 8.25 13.45
CA ASP A 78 8.56 8.37 14.86
C ASP A 78 9.21 9.72 15.16
N LYS A 79 9.02 10.20 16.39
CA LYS A 79 9.65 11.44 16.86
C LYS A 79 11.18 11.41 16.78
N ASP A 80 11.77 10.23 16.79
CA ASP A 80 13.20 10.02 16.58
C ASP A 80 13.53 9.85 15.10
N ARG A 81 13.69 10.96 14.40
CA ARG A 81 14.07 10.99 12.97
C ARG A 81 15.40 10.32 12.66
N LYS A 82 16.31 10.16 13.62
CA LYS A 82 17.61 9.53 13.39
C LYS A 82 17.48 8.03 13.20
N ALA A 83 16.60 7.38 13.95
CA ALA A 83 16.28 5.96 13.74
C ALA A 83 15.61 5.72 12.37
N ILE A 84 15.04 6.74 11.76
CA ILE A 84 14.32 6.71 10.49
C ILE A 84 15.25 6.93 9.30
N GLU A 85 16.26 7.79 9.40
CA GLU A 85 17.16 8.10 8.29
C GLU A 85 17.91 6.87 7.76
N GLY A 86 18.22 5.89 8.62
CA GLY A 86 18.80 4.59 8.21
C GLY A 86 17.78 3.54 7.78
N GLN A 87 16.48 3.75 7.99
CA GLN A 87 15.42 2.75 7.85
C GLN A 87 14.16 3.27 7.12
N LEU A 88 14.27 4.34 6.36
CA LEU A 88 13.09 4.97 5.73
C LEU A 88 12.30 4.01 4.84
N THR A 89 12.97 3.11 4.16
CA THR A 89 12.35 2.03 3.40
C THR A 89 11.75 0.94 4.30
N GLY A 90 12.25 0.78 5.52
CA GLY A 90 11.80 -0.26 6.45
C GLY A 90 10.53 0.08 7.24
N ARG A 91 10.00 1.31 7.14
CA ARG A 91 8.82 1.74 7.90
C ARG A 91 7.64 2.17 7.06
N GLY A 92 7.83 2.37 5.76
CA GLY A 92 6.76 2.70 4.85
C GLY A 92 5.91 1.50 4.46
N PHE A 93 4.83 1.77 3.74
CA PHE A 93 4.00 0.73 3.15
C PHE A 93 4.72 0.05 1.99
N TRP A 94 4.56 -1.27 1.88
CA TRP A 94 5.15 -2.09 0.82
C TRP A 94 4.10 -2.58 -0.17
N HIS A 95 3.01 -3.16 0.30
CA HIS A 95 1.87 -3.53 -0.51
C HIS A 95 0.63 -2.78 -0.06
N CYS A 96 -0.32 -2.65 -0.96
CA CYS A 96 -1.60 -2.04 -0.65
C CYS A 96 -2.76 -2.74 -1.37
N ASN A 97 -3.93 -2.59 -0.76
CA ASN A 97 -5.22 -2.96 -1.35
C ASN A 97 -6.28 -2.04 -0.76
N ALA A 98 -7.48 -2.02 -1.34
CA ALA A 98 -8.59 -1.26 -0.77
C ALA A 98 -9.92 -1.99 -0.92
N SER A 99 -10.90 -1.61 -0.10
CA SER A 99 -12.26 -2.12 -0.18
C SER A 99 -12.97 -1.56 -1.43
N ARG A 100 -13.86 -2.36 -2.00
CA ARG A 100 -14.57 -2.01 -3.24
C ARG A 100 -15.45 -0.75 -3.13
N ASP A 101 -15.87 -0.41 -1.92
CA ASP A 101 -16.62 0.82 -1.64
C ASP A 101 -15.70 2.05 -1.47
N ASN A 102 -14.38 1.89 -1.60
CA ASN A 102 -13.35 2.92 -1.37
C ASN A 102 -13.36 3.53 0.04
N ARG A 103 -13.95 2.85 1.01
CA ARG A 103 -14.01 3.33 2.40
C ARG A 103 -12.71 3.06 3.14
N TRP A 104 -12.10 1.90 2.88
CA TRP A 104 -10.92 1.43 3.57
C TRP A 104 -9.80 1.09 2.60
N ALA A 105 -8.59 1.41 3.00
CA ALA A 105 -7.37 0.86 2.41
C ALA A 105 -6.62 0.05 3.47
N ALA A 106 -5.87 -0.94 3.04
CA ALA A 106 -4.98 -1.71 3.89
C ALA A 106 -3.59 -1.73 3.28
N GLY A 107 -2.58 -1.68 4.14
CA GLY A 107 -1.18 -1.79 3.70
C GLY A 107 -0.33 -2.53 4.72
N ASP A 108 0.60 -3.32 4.23
CA ASP A 108 1.65 -3.88 5.06
C ASP A 108 2.89 -2.99 5.05
N THR A 109 3.69 -3.08 6.10
CA THR A 109 4.94 -2.34 6.21
C THR A 109 6.14 -3.28 6.17
N PHE A 110 7.30 -2.75 5.85
CA PHE A 110 8.57 -3.48 5.94
C PHE A 110 8.86 -4.04 7.35
N GLY A 111 8.24 -3.48 8.37
CA GLY A 111 8.35 -3.95 9.75
C GLY A 111 7.40 -5.10 10.10
N GLY A 112 6.63 -5.61 9.15
CA GLY A 112 5.71 -6.73 9.38
C GLY A 112 4.40 -6.34 10.08
N ASN A 113 3.95 -5.11 9.91
CA ASN A 113 2.68 -4.63 10.42
C ASN A 113 1.67 -4.50 9.30
N VAL A 114 0.40 -4.74 9.60
CA VAL A 114 -0.73 -4.47 8.70
C VAL A 114 -1.59 -3.36 9.29
N TRP A 115 -1.84 -2.35 8.50
CA TRP A 115 -2.64 -1.19 8.86
C TRP A 115 -3.93 -1.12 8.05
N LEU A 116 -4.99 -0.65 8.69
CA LEU A 116 -6.23 -0.24 8.07
C LEU A 116 -6.29 1.29 8.07
N ILE A 117 -6.68 1.88 6.95
CA ILE A 117 -6.73 3.32 6.76
C ILE A 117 -8.12 3.70 6.29
N ASN A 118 -8.79 4.59 6.98
CA ASN A 118 -10.00 5.20 6.46
C ASN A 118 -9.62 6.18 5.35
N VAL A 119 -10.07 5.89 4.13
CA VAL A 119 -9.67 6.63 2.92
C VAL A 119 -10.13 8.09 2.95
N GLN A 120 -11.28 8.36 3.57
CA GLN A 120 -11.86 9.69 3.62
C GLN A 120 -11.19 10.58 4.69
N THR A 121 -10.91 10.01 5.86
CA THR A 121 -10.40 10.77 7.01
C THR A 121 -8.88 10.68 7.19
N GLY A 122 -8.24 9.69 6.55
CA GLY A 122 -6.83 9.36 6.78
C GLY A 122 -6.57 8.69 8.14
N GLN A 123 -7.61 8.42 8.94
CA GLN A 123 -7.46 7.75 10.22
C GLN A 123 -6.92 6.34 10.03
N ARG A 124 -5.95 5.98 10.87
CA ARG A 124 -5.23 4.70 10.78
C ARG A 124 -5.51 3.84 11.99
N HIS A 125 -5.66 2.54 11.74
CA HIS A 125 -5.84 1.53 12.75
C HIS A 125 -4.82 0.42 12.54
N TRP A 126 -4.17 0.02 13.60
CA TRP A 126 -3.23 -1.07 13.57
C TRP A 126 -3.99 -2.39 13.65
N LEU A 127 -4.01 -3.16 12.58
CA LEU A 127 -4.72 -4.44 12.55
C LEU A 127 -3.88 -5.59 13.12
N VAL A 128 -2.62 -5.66 12.70
CA VAL A 128 -1.75 -6.79 13.02
C VAL A 128 -0.31 -6.31 13.17
N SER A 129 0.40 -6.91 14.10
CA SER A 129 1.84 -6.72 14.30
C SER A 129 2.61 -8.01 14.09
N ASP A 130 3.89 -7.87 13.76
CA ASP A 130 4.86 -8.97 13.74
C ASP A 130 4.43 -10.15 12.84
N THR A 131 4.02 -9.86 11.61
CA THR A 131 3.63 -10.88 10.63
C THR A 131 4.79 -11.77 10.19
N LYS A 132 6.03 -11.50 10.65
CA LYS A 132 7.25 -12.19 10.21
C LYS A 132 7.43 -12.05 8.71
N MET A 133 7.73 -10.83 8.26
CA MET A 133 7.89 -10.43 6.87
C MET A 133 8.88 -11.29 6.05
N LYS A 134 9.76 -12.01 6.70
CA LYS A 134 10.65 -12.94 6.01
C LYS A 134 10.26 -14.38 6.34
N PRO A 135 10.18 -15.25 5.36
CA PRO A 135 10.66 -15.11 3.97
C PRO A 135 9.73 -14.34 3.02
N ASP A 136 8.54 -13.94 3.44
CA ASP A 136 7.55 -13.33 2.58
C ASP A 136 6.83 -12.15 3.28
N HIS A 137 5.94 -11.45 2.57
CA HIS A 137 5.24 -10.25 3.00
C HIS A 137 3.76 -10.53 3.28
N ALA A 138 3.09 -9.65 4.04
CA ALA A 138 1.71 -9.89 4.45
C ALA A 138 0.69 -9.82 3.31
N HIS A 139 0.91 -8.96 2.31
CA HIS A 139 0.02 -8.82 1.13
C HIS A 139 -1.46 -8.71 1.50
N PRO A 140 -1.89 -7.66 2.22
CA PRO A 140 -3.28 -7.52 2.63
C PRO A 140 -4.22 -7.41 1.43
N SER A 141 -5.37 -8.08 1.53
CA SER A 141 -6.44 -7.97 0.54
C SER A 141 -7.81 -7.97 1.23
N PHE A 142 -8.79 -7.28 0.66
CA PHE A 142 -10.13 -7.22 1.21
C PHE A 142 -11.02 -8.36 0.69
N SER A 143 -11.93 -8.82 1.55
CA SER A 143 -13.06 -9.62 1.11
C SER A 143 -13.94 -8.81 0.15
N PRO A 144 -14.70 -9.47 -0.75
CA PRO A 144 -15.57 -8.76 -1.71
C PRO A 144 -16.59 -7.82 -1.08
N ASP A 145 -17.04 -8.14 0.13
CA ASP A 145 -17.99 -7.33 0.93
C ASP A 145 -17.32 -6.24 1.77
N GLY A 146 -15.97 -6.16 1.75
CA GLY A 146 -15.21 -5.16 2.48
C GLY A 146 -15.22 -5.32 4.01
N THR A 147 -15.70 -6.47 4.54
CA THR A 147 -15.81 -6.69 5.99
C THR A 147 -14.60 -7.36 6.61
N LYS A 148 -13.70 -7.89 5.80
CA LYS A 148 -12.53 -8.64 6.27
C LYS A 148 -11.28 -8.27 5.50
N VAL A 149 -10.13 -8.36 6.17
CA VAL A 149 -8.81 -8.26 5.56
C VAL A 149 -8.10 -9.59 5.69
N LEU A 150 -7.77 -10.19 4.56
CA LEU A 150 -6.95 -11.40 4.44
C LEU A 150 -5.48 -10.99 4.31
N PHE A 151 -4.58 -11.71 4.94
CA PHE A 151 -3.14 -11.52 4.82
C PHE A 151 -2.39 -12.81 5.14
N GLN A 152 -1.14 -12.90 4.73
CA GLN A 152 -0.29 -14.03 5.11
C GLN A 152 0.63 -13.66 6.28
N SER A 153 0.93 -14.64 7.13
CA SER A 153 1.78 -14.44 8.29
C SER A 153 2.52 -15.72 8.69
N GLY A 154 3.77 -15.58 9.02
CA GLY A 154 4.57 -16.64 9.64
C GLY A 154 4.56 -16.61 11.17
N HIS A 155 3.75 -15.77 11.80
CA HIS A 155 3.75 -15.53 13.23
C HIS A 155 3.69 -16.83 14.07
N PHE A 156 2.71 -17.71 13.82
CA PHE A 156 2.52 -18.95 14.58
C PHE A 156 3.60 -19.99 14.37
N THR A 157 4.43 -19.84 13.38
CA THR A 157 5.50 -20.79 13.06
C THR A 157 6.89 -20.18 13.20
N ASN A 158 6.96 -19.00 13.81
CA ASN A 158 8.19 -18.22 13.92
C ASN A 158 8.92 -18.03 12.56
N GLY A 159 8.14 -17.74 11.51
CA GLY A 159 8.63 -17.53 10.16
C GLY A 159 8.96 -18.78 9.35
N LYS A 160 8.74 -19.99 9.89
CA LYS A 160 9.06 -21.24 9.18
C LYS A 160 8.01 -21.61 8.11
N ARG A 161 6.77 -21.21 8.29
CA ARG A 161 5.67 -21.45 7.36
C ARG A 161 4.72 -20.27 7.39
N LEU A 162 4.17 -19.92 6.23
CA LEU A 162 3.13 -18.91 6.13
C LEU A 162 1.75 -19.56 6.29
N ASN A 163 0.88 -18.84 6.96
CA ASN A 163 -0.53 -19.16 7.11
C ASN A 163 -1.35 -18.01 6.52
N LEU A 164 -2.47 -18.33 5.93
CA LEU A 164 -3.48 -17.33 5.61
C LEU A 164 -4.23 -16.97 6.89
N MET A 165 -4.27 -15.67 7.16
CA MET A 165 -4.89 -15.10 8.34
C MET A 165 -5.97 -14.11 7.89
N MET A 166 -6.97 -13.91 8.73
CA MET A 166 -8.06 -12.99 8.44
C MET A 166 -8.43 -12.19 9.68
N VAL A 167 -8.64 -10.89 9.51
CA VAL A 167 -9.19 -10.00 10.54
C VAL A 167 -10.56 -9.51 10.08
N ASP A 168 -11.55 -9.61 10.96
CA ASP A 168 -12.85 -8.97 10.77
C ASP A 168 -12.74 -7.50 11.16
N ILE A 169 -13.19 -6.62 10.26
CA ILE A 169 -13.09 -5.17 10.43
C ILE A 169 -14.46 -4.50 10.57
N THR A 170 -15.51 -5.25 10.79
CA THR A 170 -16.87 -4.70 10.92
C THR A 170 -17.00 -3.70 12.06
N SER A 171 -16.25 -3.87 13.14
CA SER A 171 -16.23 -2.94 14.27
C SER A 171 -15.70 -1.54 13.95
N PHE A 172 -14.92 -1.39 12.87
CA PHE A 172 -14.42 -0.09 12.40
C PHE A 172 -15.42 0.66 11.52
N ASN A 173 -16.55 0.03 11.19
CA ASN A 173 -17.59 0.61 10.34
C ASN A 173 -18.64 1.44 11.10
N ASN A 174 -18.53 1.50 12.43
CA ASN A 174 -19.46 2.22 13.31
C ASN A 174 -19.02 3.66 13.58
#